data_5b6a8b73e1de6b21afe2b6f5858523c7
#
_entry.id   5b6a8b73e1de6b21afe2b6f5858523c7
#
_cell.length_a   1.000
_cell.length_b   1.000
_cell.length_c   1.000
_cell.angle_alpha   90.00
_cell.angle_beta   90.00
_cell.angle_gamma   90.00
#
_symmetry.space_group_name_H-M   'P 1'
#
loop_
_entity.id
_entity.type
_entity.pdbx_description
1 polymer ?
#
loop_
_entity_poly.entity_id
_entity_poly.type
_entity_poly.pdbx_seq_one_letter_code
_entity_poly.pdbx_strand_id
1 'polypeptide(L)'
;MKRQSLETIHLDKIVGGGQALGTLADGRKCFVWGGLPGETVTVRITKKKSHLVEAVVEEVISPSPDRIQPRDPDSYLSTSPWQIMPLEVEQTYKAQLIDDAFALHNVTLPAAIDIYCDNVAYGYRNKVEFSWYSESVVSRAVSQKKSGLVSGPELFSDNNQDIDADSDREESSGDTLDLAFFRRGSKGKIVIDGTSLAHPAINNLARAIRNLLRHKRVAARQLKTLLVRCDQSGSCVWQLYVKDRLPEIITATEAAKLPAQGGEIIYSDPRSPASRITERLALFGNTTLTDAILGIPFRYACEGFFQVNIPVYEKALRDMKEWVSRESSYWQLEHHQKIIRDPRKVAQIFSEVLLAADRPTLDLYAGVGTIGLTIGSGNVTLVEINADAVREMQRNITELDRTDAHAVLAPSEQALDYITGREIVIVDPPRAGLHTDVIATLLQQLPPRIIYLSCNPVTQARDVALLQQNYHIVHHRGYNFFPRTPHIEHLIILDKKP
;
A
#
# COMPACT_ATOMS: atom_id res chain seq x y z
N MET A 1 33.49 -6.49 -11.91
CA MET A 1 32.04 -6.29 -12.11
C MET A 1 31.59 -7.06 -13.33
N LYS A 2 30.61 -8.00 -13.23
CA LYS A 2 30.01 -8.59 -14.43
C LYS A 2 29.35 -7.47 -15.23
N ARG A 3 29.71 -7.29 -16.50
CA ARG A 3 29.03 -6.35 -17.40
C ARG A 3 27.54 -6.69 -17.41
N GLN A 4 26.70 -5.78 -16.92
CA GLN A 4 25.25 -5.94 -16.98
C GLN A 4 24.86 -5.91 -18.45
N SER A 5 24.10 -6.92 -18.93
CA SER A 5 23.67 -6.93 -20.33
C SER A 5 22.60 -5.88 -20.54
N LEU A 6 22.85 -4.98 -21.48
CA LEU A 6 21.87 -4.03 -22.00
C LEU A 6 21.25 -4.67 -23.26
N GLU A 7 19.95 -4.58 -23.38
CA GLU A 7 19.20 -5.09 -24.54
C GLU A 7 18.15 -4.07 -24.97
N THR A 8 17.90 -3.94 -26.26
CA THR A 8 16.87 -3.06 -26.81
C THR A 8 15.64 -3.91 -27.12
N ILE A 9 14.47 -3.48 -26.60
CA ILE A 9 13.21 -4.20 -26.78
C ILE A 9 12.05 -3.23 -27.02
N HIS A 10 11.00 -3.75 -27.69
CA HIS A 10 9.71 -3.08 -27.79
C HIS A 10 8.80 -3.54 -26.65
N LEU A 11 7.97 -2.64 -26.12
CA LEU A 11 7.05 -2.90 -25.01
C LEU A 11 5.61 -2.96 -25.53
N ASP A 12 4.94 -4.09 -25.27
CA ASP A 12 3.65 -4.40 -25.87
C ASP A 12 2.47 -3.94 -25.01
N LYS A 13 2.50 -4.23 -23.68
CA LYS A 13 1.39 -3.95 -22.75
C LYS A 13 1.85 -3.85 -21.31
N ILE A 14 1.01 -3.26 -20.44
CA ILE A 14 1.14 -3.38 -18.99
C ILE A 14 0.57 -4.73 -18.54
N VAL A 15 1.19 -5.35 -17.54
CA VAL A 15 0.78 -6.64 -16.97
C VAL A 15 0.63 -6.57 -15.46
N GLY A 16 0.06 -7.60 -14.87
CA GLY A 16 -0.13 -7.74 -13.43
C GLY A 16 1.13 -7.38 -12.65
N GLY A 17 1.00 -6.53 -11.63
CA GLY A 17 2.13 -5.94 -10.90
C GLY A 17 2.62 -4.61 -11.46
N GLY A 18 2.14 -4.16 -12.64
CA GLY A 18 2.37 -2.81 -13.19
C GLY A 18 3.64 -2.63 -14.00
N GLN A 19 4.27 -3.71 -14.42
CA GLN A 19 5.41 -3.69 -15.34
C GLN A 19 4.94 -3.70 -16.79
N ALA A 20 5.70 -3.05 -17.68
CA ALA A 20 5.50 -3.25 -19.10
C ALA A 20 6.11 -4.61 -19.54
N LEU A 21 5.47 -5.28 -20.48
CA LEU A 21 5.90 -6.55 -21.04
C LEU A 21 6.46 -6.33 -22.44
N GLY A 22 7.63 -6.90 -22.71
CA GLY A 22 8.21 -7.03 -24.03
C GLY A 22 8.79 -8.43 -24.24
N THR A 23 9.43 -8.65 -25.39
CA THR A 23 10.06 -9.92 -25.73
C THR A 23 11.51 -9.68 -26.14
N LEU A 24 12.44 -10.39 -25.51
CA LEU A 24 13.86 -10.34 -25.86
C LEU A 24 14.13 -11.04 -27.19
N ALA A 25 15.29 -10.80 -27.81
CA ALA A 25 15.69 -11.40 -29.06
C ALA A 25 15.74 -12.93 -28.99
N ASP A 26 15.97 -13.51 -27.81
CA ASP A 26 15.98 -14.97 -27.58
C ASP A 26 14.58 -15.56 -27.30
N GLY A 27 13.49 -14.76 -27.42
CA GLY A 27 12.11 -15.18 -27.26
C GLY A 27 11.59 -15.15 -25.82
N ARG A 28 12.43 -14.89 -24.82
CA ARG A 28 11.97 -14.81 -23.42
C ARG A 28 11.15 -13.54 -23.15
N LYS A 29 10.13 -13.67 -22.32
CA LYS A 29 9.34 -12.53 -21.86
C LYS A 29 10.15 -11.68 -20.87
N CYS A 30 10.11 -10.36 -21.07
CA CYS A 30 10.82 -9.37 -20.26
C CYS A 30 9.84 -8.43 -19.59
N PHE A 31 9.83 -8.42 -18.26
CA PHE A 31 9.03 -7.54 -17.42
C PHE A 31 9.86 -6.32 -17.06
N VAL A 32 9.41 -5.14 -17.48
CA VAL A 32 10.20 -3.91 -17.46
C VAL A 32 9.56 -2.85 -16.58
N TRP A 33 10.32 -2.36 -15.62
CA TRP A 33 9.97 -1.17 -14.87
C TRP A 33 10.44 0.10 -15.57
N GLY A 34 9.60 1.14 -15.58
CA GLY A 34 9.92 2.45 -16.13
C GLY A 34 9.62 2.61 -17.61
N GLY A 35 9.00 1.61 -18.25
CA GLY A 35 8.54 1.68 -19.64
C GLY A 35 7.02 1.73 -19.76
N LEU A 36 6.54 2.20 -20.90
CA LEU A 36 5.14 2.25 -21.31
C LEU A 36 4.91 1.42 -22.57
N PRO A 37 3.70 0.88 -22.80
CA PRO A 37 3.34 0.25 -24.04
C PRO A 37 3.58 1.14 -25.25
N GLY A 38 4.03 0.54 -26.36
CA GLY A 38 4.37 1.24 -27.60
C GLY A 38 5.79 1.82 -27.63
N GLU A 39 6.53 1.78 -26.52
CA GLU A 39 7.90 2.30 -26.47
C GLU A 39 8.92 1.28 -26.98
N THR A 40 9.99 1.81 -27.58
CA THR A 40 11.24 1.07 -27.77
C THR A 40 12.25 1.59 -26.76
N VAL A 41 12.80 0.68 -25.94
CA VAL A 41 13.67 1.03 -24.81
C VAL A 41 14.92 0.18 -24.76
N THR A 42 16.02 0.77 -24.28
CA THR A 42 17.18 0.00 -23.80
C THR A 42 16.96 -0.35 -22.33
N VAL A 43 17.06 -1.61 -22.00
CA VAL A 43 16.81 -2.13 -20.65
C VAL A 43 18.07 -2.74 -20.05
N ARG A 44 18.22 -2.54 -18.76
CA ARG A 44 19.20 -3.20 -17.92
C ARG A 44 18.55 -4.38 -17.20
N ILE A 45 19.04 -5.57 -17.47
CA ILE A 45 18.52 -6.79 -16.87
C ILE A 45 18.91 -6.84 -15.39
N THR A 46 17.91 -7.04 -14.54
CA THR A 46 18.06 -7.12 -13.07
C THR A 46 17.99 -8.55 -12.56
N LYS A 47 17.20 -9.42 -13.22
CA LYS A 47 17.05 -10.82 -12.84
C LYS A 47 16.74 -11.69 -14.04
N LYS A 48 17.40 -12.85 -14.12
CA LYS A 48 17.15 -13.87 -15.15
C LYS A 48 16.59 -15.13 -14.51
N LYS A 49 15.47 -15.61 -15.03
CA LYS A 49 14.90 -16.94 -14.77
C LYS A 49 14.81 -17.70 -16.10
N SER A 50 14.50 -18.99 -16.06
CA SER A 50 14.45 -19.84 -17.27
C SER A 50 13.52 -19.28 -18.36
N HIS A 51 12.31 -18.82 -17.98
CA HIS A 51 11.27 -18.42 -18.94
C HIS A 51 10.94 -16.92 -18.89
N LEU A 52 11.47 -16.17 -17.93
CA LEU A 52 11.20 -14.74 -17.78
C LEU A 52 12.44 -13.96 -17.34
N VAL A 53 12.45 -12.69 -17.70
CA VAL A 53 13.48 -11.74 -17.33
C VAL A 53 12.85 -10.53 -16.69
N GLU A 54 13.45 -9.99 -15.62
CA GLU A 54 13.07 -8.72 -15.05
C GLU A 54 14.11 -7.66 -15.38
N ALA A 55 13.68 -6.50 -15.79
CA ALA A 55 14.56 -5.42 -16.23
C ALA A 55 14.03 -4.03 -15.77
N VAL A 56 14.89 -3.04 -15.90
CA VAL A 56 14.58 -1.62 -15.67
C VAL A 56 15.01 -0.84 -16.91
N VAL A 57 14.21 0.12 -17.35
CA VAL A 57 14.57 1.03 -18.43
C VAL A 57 15.83 1.79 -18.06
N GLU A 58 16.81 1.78 -18.96
CA GLU A 58 18.02 2.60 -18.89
C GLU A 58 17.89 3.83 -19.78
N GLU A 59 17.29 3.65 -20.99
CA GLU A 59 17.08 4.71 -21.97
C GLU A 59 15.79 4.44 -22.76
N VAL A 60 15.04 5.49 -23.04
CA VAL A 60 13.87 5.46 -23.93
C VAL A 60 14.30 5.94 -25.30
N ILE A 61 14.30 5.05 -26.29
CA ILE A 61 14.70 5.34 -27.68
C ILE A 61 13.55 5.98 -28.44
N SER A 62 12.34 5.39 -28.33
CA SER A 62 11.13 5.90 -28.95
C SER A 62 10.04 5.98 -27.86
N PRO A 63 9.70 7.18 -27.40
CA PRO A 63 8.73 7.33 -26.32
C PRO A 63 7.29 7.12 -26.81
N SER A 64 6.42 6.66 -25.89
CA SER A 64 4.98 6.69 -26.05
C SER A 64 4.47 8.16 -26.06
N PRO A 65 3.39 8.48 -26.79
CA PRO A 65 2.74 9.79 -26.71
C PRO A 65 2.22 10.11 -25.30
N ASP A 66 1.96 9.09 -24.50
CA ASP A 66 1.51 9.21 -23.12
C ASP A 66 2.64 9.43 -22.10
N ARG A 67 3.91 9.44 -22.55
CA ARG A 67 5.04 9.63 -21.63
C ARG A 67 5.14 11.07 -21.15
N ILE A 68 5.17 11.26 -19.83
CA ILE A 68 5.47 12.53 -19.17
C ILE A 68 6.72 12.43 -18.30
N GLN A 69 7.29 13.58 -17.94
CA GLN A 69 8.42 13.65 -17.00
C GLN A 69 7.95 13.41 -15.57
N PRO A 70 8.61 12.51 -14.82
CA PRO A 70 8.29 12.27 -13.42
C PRO A 70 8.69 13.47 -12.55
N ARG A 71 7.93 13.75 -11.49
CA ARG A 71 8.28 14.79 -10.49
C ARG A 71 9.50 14.43 -9.66
N ASP A 72 9.70 13.14 -9.41
CA ASP A 72 10.83 12.60 -8.65
C ASP A 72 11.77 11.84 -9.61
N PRO A 73 12.49 12.52 -10.55
CA PRO A 73 13.18 11.87 -11.67
C PRO A 73 14.21 10.83 -11.22
N ASP A 74 14.90 11.07 -10.10
CA ASP A 74 15.93 10.17 -9.60
C ASP A 74 15.36 8.97 -8.84
N SER A 75 14.17 9.12 -8.22
CA SER A 75 13.64 8.14 -7.26
C SER A 75 12.27 7.54 -7.60
N TYR A 76 11.58 8.03 -8.66
CA TYR A 76 10.22 7.56 -8.99
C TYR A 76 10.14 6.04 -9.16
N LEU A 77 11.13 5.41 -9.78
CA LEU A 77 11.16 3.96 -9.94
C LEU A 77 11.14 3.20 -8.62
N SER A 78 11.63 3.79 -7.55
CA SER A 78 11.71 3.14 -6.23
C SER A 78 10.35 3.09 -5.53
N THR A 79 9.53 4.13 -5.67
CA THR A 79 8.29 4.31 -4.89
C THR A 79 7.03 4.45 -5.73
N SER A 80 7.12 5.11 -6.88
CA SER A 80 5.99 5.58 -7.69
C SER A 80 6.28 5.45 -9.18
N PRO A 81 6.50 4.22 -9.69
CA PRO A 81 6.99 3.98 -11.04
C PRO A 81 6.06 4.46 -12.17
N TRP A 82 4.83 4.84 -11.86
CA TRP A 82 3.85 5.34 -12.81
C TRP A 82 3.76 6.88 -12.84
N GLN A 83 4.72 7.59 -12.26
CA GLN A 83 4.87 9.05 -12.47
C GLN A 83 5.17 9.44 -13.93
N ILE A 84 5.38 8.47 -14.81
CA ILE A 84 5.76 8.64 -16.21
C ILE A 84 4.58 8.72 -17.18
N MET A 85 3.33 8.71 -16.68
CA MET A 85 2.12 8.82 -17.50
C MET A 85 1.11 9.79 -16.87
N PRO A 86 0.18 10.39 -17.64
CA PRO A 86 -0.95 11.16 -17.13
C PRO A 86 -1.86 10.32 -16.22
N LEU A 87 -2.60 10.98 -15.34
CA LEU A 87 -3.46 10.28 -14.35
C LEU A 87 -4.61 9.51 -15.04
N GLU A 88 -5.13 10.04 -16.13
CA GLU A 88 -6.19 9.42 -16.93
C GLU A 88 -5.72 8.12 -17.59
N VAL A 89 -4.48 8.12 -18.10
CA VAL A 89 -3.83 6.93 -18.68
C VAL A 89 -3.56 5.89 -17.59
N GLU A 90 -3.13 6.33 -16.41
CA GLU A 90 -2.96 5.47 -15.24
C GLU A 90 -4.27 4.76 -14.87
N GLN A 91 -5.41 5.48 -14.86
CA GLN A 91 -6.73 4.90 -14.56
C GLN A 91 -7.12 3.87 -15.61
N THR A 92 -6.87 4.13 -16.89
CA THR A 92 -7.11 3.16 -17.98
C THR A 92 -6.33 1.87 -17.78
N TYR A 93 -5.04 1.95 -17.45
CA TYR A 93 -4.26 0.75 -17.16
C TYR A 93 -4.70 0.03 -15.89
N LYS A 94 -5.14 0.76 -14.85
CA LYS A 94 -5.71 0.13 -13.64
C LYS A 94 -6.98 -0.64 -13.95
N ALA A 95 -7.88 -0.08 -14.77
CA ALA A 95 -9.07 -0.78 -15.23
C ALA A 95 -8.71 -2.03 -16.03
N GLN A 96 -7.77 -1.94 -16.96
CA GLN A 96 -7.29 -3.09 -17.74
C GLN A 96 -6.70 -4.19 -16.86
N LEU A 97 -5.92 -3.84 -15.82
CA LEU A 97 -5.32 -4.83 -14.90
C LEU A 97 -6.40 -5.57 -14.08
N ILE A 98 -7.50 -4.91 -13.74
CA ILE A 98 -8.65 -5.58 -13.11
C ILE A 98 -9.29 -6.52 -14.12
N ASP A 99 -9.59 -6.05 -15.32
CA ASP A 99 -10.25 -6.86 -16.38
C ASP A 99 -9.42 -8.11 -16.70
N ASP A 100 -8.12 -7.94 -16.95
CA ASP A 100 -7.18 -9.05 -17.19
C ASP A 100 -7.19 -10.09 -16.05
N ALA A 101 -7.25 -9.62 -14.78
CA ALA A 101 -7.26 -10.49 -13.62
C ALA A 101 -8.56 -11.33 -13.54
N PHE A 102 -9.71 -10.73 -13.83
CA PHE A 102 -11.00 -11.41 -13.80
C PHE A 102 -11.16 -12.33 -15.00
N ALA A 103 -10.73 -11.91 -16.19
CA ALA A 103 -10.71 -12.75 -17.38
C ALA A 103 -9.87 -14.03 -17.20
N LEU A 104 -8.72 -13.94 -16.50
CA LEU A 104 -7.88 -15.10 -16.17
C LEU A 104 -8.60 -16.20 -15.41
N HIS A 105 -9.61 -15.83 -14.60
CA HIS A 105 -10.43 -16.77 -13.81
C HIS A 105 -11.81 -17.03 -14.41
N ASN A 106 -12.07 -16.60 -15.68
CA ASN A 106 -13.34 -16.73 -16.37
C ASN A 106 -14.52 -16.07 -15.60
N VAL A 107 -14.26 -14.98 -14.89
CA VAL A 107 -15.26 -14.19 -14.20
C VAL A 107 -15.60 -12.98 -15.04
N THR A 108 -16.89 -12.84 -15.39
CA THR A 108 -17.41 -11.68 -16.11
C THR A 108 -17.93 -10.64 -15.12
N LEU A 109 -17.43 -9.42 -15.22
CA LEU A 109 -17.91 -8.29 -14.43
C LEU A 109 -19.20 -7.73 -15.06
N PRO A 110 -20.18 -7.27 -14.25
CA PRO A 110 -21.50 -6.86 -14.75
C PRO A 110 -21.53 -5.53 -15.51
N ALA A 111 -20.45 -4.75 -15.43
CA ALA A 111 -20.32 -3.45 -16.08
C ALA A 111 -18.87 -3.16 -16.48
N ALA A 112 -18.66 -2.12 -17.29
CA ALA A 112 -17.32 -1.58 -17.54
C ALA A 112 -16.67 -1.09 -16.22
N ILE A 113 -15.36 -1.27 -16.14
CA ILE A 113 -14.62 -0.95 -14.92
C ILE A 113 -14.44 0.56 -14.82
N ASP A 114 -15.04 1.17 -13.80
CA ASP A 114 -14.86 2.56 -13.40
C ASP A 114 -13.80 2.64 -12.29
N ILE A 115 -12.81 3.50 -12.46
CA ILE A 115 -11.78 3.77 -11.45
C ILE A 115 -12.02 5.16 -10.84
N TYR A 116 -12.54 5.20 -9.63
CA TYR A 116 -12.67 6.46 -8.92
C TYR A 116 -11.31 7.04 -8.55
N CYS A 117 -11.11 8.32 -8.83
CA CYS A 117 -9.96 9.11 -8.44
C CYS A 117 -10.44 10.52 -8.07
N ASP A 118 -9.87 11.11 -7.03
CA ASP A 118 -10.12 12.50 -6.61
C ASP A 118 -9.26 13.53 -7.36
N ASN A 119 -8.48 13.06 -8.35
CA ASN A 119 -7.52 13.83 -9.14
C ASN A 119 -6.33 14.40 -8.34
N VAL A 120 -6.15 13.99 -7.10
CA VAL A 120 -4.98 14.34 -6.28
C VAL A 120 -3.88 13.29 -6.48
N ALA A 121 -2.94 13.60 -7.37
CA ALA A 121 -1.88 12.66 -7.76
C ALA A 121 -0.65 12.67 -6.83
N TYR A 122 -0.48 13.71 -6.01
CA TYR A 122 0.69 13.97 -5.19
C TYR A 122 0.30 14.55 -3.83
N GLY A 123 1.19 14.46 -2.85
CA GLY A 123 0.95 15.01 -1.50
C GLY A 123 -0.11 14.28 -0.67
N TYR A 124 -0.65 13.18 -1.18
CA TYR A 124 -1.75 12.45 -0.53
C TYR A 124 -1.29 11.48 0.55
N ARG A 125 -0.02 11.02 0.46
CA ARG A 125 0.49 9.94 1.30
C ARG A 125 0.82 10.43 2.70
N ASN A 126 0.16 9.87 3.70
CA ASN A 126 0.30 10.25 5.10
C ASN A 126 1.34 9.43 5.89
N LYS A 127 2.04 8.48 5.25
CA LYS A 127 3.06 7.61 5.87
C LYS A 127 4.19 7.32 4.89
N VAL A 128 5.44 7.54 5.30
CA VAL A 128 6.64 7.23 4.52
C VAL A 128 7.73 6.63 5.41
N GLU A 129 8.40 5.62 4.87
CA GLU A 129 9.59 5.00 5.46
C GLU A 129 10.83 5.40 4.65
N PHE A 130 11.76 6.08 5.30
CA PHE A 130 13.03 6.48 4.72
C PHE A 130 14.15 5.55 5.20
N SER A 131 15.03 5.18 4.29
CA SER A 131 16.32 4.55 4.62
C SER A 131 17.39 5.61 4.79
N TRP A 132 18.59 5.19 5.24
CA TRP A 132 19.72 6.07 5.46
C TRP A 132 20.87 5.73 4.53
N TYR A 133 21.60 6.74 4.09
CA TYR A 133 22.79 6.62 3.24
C TYR A 133 23.90 7.52 3.78
N SER A 134 25.15 7.09 3.67
CA SER A 134 26.33 7.94 3.84
C SER A 134 27.25 7.73 2.64
N GLU A 135 27.84 8.81 2.18
CA GLU A 135 28.87 8.81 1.15
C GLU A 135 30.16 9.33 1.75
N SER A 136 31.26 8.62 1.53
CA SER A 136 32.56 9.14 1.95
C SER A 136 32.91 10.40 1.15
N VAL A 137 33.55 11.39 1.79
CA VAL A 137 33.95 12.66 1.15
C VAL A 137 34.83 12.41 -0.08
N VAL A 138 35.61 11.33 -0.08
CA VAL A 138 36.46 10.93 -1.19
C VAL A 138 35.66 10.52 -2.42
N SER A 139 34.56 9.78 -2.26
CA SER A 139 33.69 9.38 -3.39
C SER A 139 32.90 10.57 -3.96
N ARG A 140 32.54 11.55 -3.13
CA ARG A 140 31.82 12.76 -3.57
C ARG A 140 32.68 13.65 -4.47
N ALA A 141 33.96 13.82 -4.14
CA ALA A 141 34.91 14.58 -4.95
C ALA A 141 35.14 13.95 -6.34
N VAL A 142 35.13 12.61 -6.42
CA VAL A 142 35.26 11.87 -7.71
C VAL A 142 33.97 11.99 -8.54
N SER A 143 32.80 11.95 -7.92
CA SER A 143 31.51 12.06 -8.61
C SER A 143 31.30 13.47 -9.20
N GLN A 144 31.68 14.52 -8.46
CA GLN A 144 31.58 15.91 -8.95
C GLN A 144 32.56 16.20 -10.08
N LYS A 145 33.73 15.55 -10.12
CA LYS A 145 34.67 15.63 -11.26
C LYS A 145 34.17 14.95 -12.52
N LYS A 146 33.27 13.97 -12.42
CA LYS A 146 32.66 13.28 -13.58
C LYS A 146 31.47 14.03 -14.20
N SER A 147 30.88 15.00 -13.49
CA SER A 147 29.77 15.82 -13.99
C SER A 147 30.20 17.18 -14.57
N GLY A 148 31.51 17.51 -14.48
CA GLY A 148 32.06 18.74 -15.08
C GLY A 148 32.71 18.41 -16.44
N LEU A 149 32.04 18.79 -17.53
CA LEU A 149 32.61 18.84 -18.87
C LEU A 149 33.82 19.76 -18.91
N VAL A 150 35.02 19.21 -19.08
CA VAL A 150 36.16 19.91 -19.72
C VAL A 150 36.86 18.94 -20.64
N SER A 151 36.88 19.28 -21.90
CA SER A 151 37.61 18.66 -23.00
C SER A 151 39.12 18.85 -22.88
N GLY A 152 39.90 17.78 -23.13
CA GLY A 152 41.34 17.89 -23.41
C GLY A 152 42.13 16.63 -22.95
N PRO A 153 43.22 16.23 -23.68
CA PRO A 153 43.50 14.85 -24.00
C PRO A 153 44.53 14.14 -23.10
N GLU A 154 44.36 12.81 -23.10
CA GLU A 154 45.31 11.70 -22.93
C GLU A 154 46.54 11.81 -22.00
N LEU A 155 46.63 10.83 -21.11
CA LEU A 155 47.85 9.98 -20.99
C LEU A 155 47.54 8.73 -20.16
N PHE A 156 47.79 7.57 -20.77
CA PHE A 156 47.73 6.22 -20.19
C PHE A 156 48.83 6.01 -19.12
N SER A 157 48.48 5.32 -18.03
CA SER A 157 49.40 4.37 -17.38
C SER A 157 48.60 3.33 -16.60
N ASP A 158 48.77 2.09 -17.05
CA ASP A 158 48.37 0.88 -16.32
C ASP A 158 49.08 0.79 -14.97
N ASN A 159 48.33 0.43 -13.95
CA ASN A 159 48.83 -0.40 -12.85
C ASN A 159 47.65 -1.14 -12.19
N ASN A 160 47.53 -2.42 -12.52
CA ASN A 160 46.79 -3.42 -11.77
C ASN A 160 47.46 -3.64 -10.42
N GLN A 161 46.73 -3.50 -9.34
CA GLN A 161 46.92 -4.24 -8.10
C GLN A 161 45.59 -4.57 -7.50
N ASP A 162 45.32 -5.88 -7.39
CA ASP A 162 44.25 -6.46 -6.60
C ASP A 162 44.42 -6.07 -5.14
N ILE A 163 43.37 -5.51 -4.53
CA ILE A 163 43.29 -5.32 -3.08
C ILE A 163 42.08 -6.04 -2.57
N ASP A 164 42.32 -7.09 -1.77
CA ASP A 164 41.35 -7.84 -1.01
C ASP A 164 40.50 -6.91 -0.12
N ALA A 165 39.20 -7.12 -0.19
CA ALA A 165 38.21 -6.42 0.63
C ALA A 165 37.96 -7.20 1.92
N ASP A 166 38.74 -6.93 2.94
CA ASP A 166 38.31 -7.07 4.33
C ASP A 166 39.32 -6.35 5.23
N SER A 167 39.07 -5.10 5.56
CA SER A 167 39.70 -4.44 6.69
C SER A 167 38.83 -3.30 7.18
N ASP A 168 38.53 -3.33 8.45
CA ASP A 168 37.93 -2.25 9.24
C ASP A 168 38.63 -0.92 8.96
N ARG A 169 38.11 -0.14 8.01
CA ARG A 169 38.55 1.24 7.79
C ARG A 169 37.78 2.11 8.77
N GLU A 170 38.51 2.71 9.68
CA GLU A 170 38.07 3.84 10.50
C GLU A 170 37.41 4.88 9.58
N GLU A 171 36.11 5.14 9.79
CA GLU A 171 35.37 6.16 9.06
C GLU A 171 35.96 7.54 9.35
N SER A 172 36.52 8.15 8.31
CA SER A 172 37.04 9.52 8.39
C SER A 172 35.88 10.49 8.71
N SER A 173 36.16 11.51 9.49
CA SER A 173 35.28 12.52 10.08
C SER A 173 34.54 13.43 9.05
N GLY A 174 34.16 12.90 7.90
CA GLY A 174 33.60 13.65 6.80
C GLY A 174 32.37 13.04 6.10
N ASP A 175 31.85 11.91 6.58
CA ASP A 175 30.69 11.28 5.96
C ASP A 175 29.41 12.07 6.19
N THR A 176 28.68 12.38 5.12
CA THR A 176 27.37 13.06 5.20
C THR A 176 26.25 12.04 5.27
N LEU A 177 25.44 12.09 6.33
CA LEU A 177 24.23 11.31 6.48
C LEU A 177 23.10 11.87 5.62
N ASP A 178 22.45 11.04 4.80
CA ASP A 178 21.31 11.42 3.96
C ASP A 178 20.13 10.45 4.07
N LEU A 179 18.93 10.98 3.77
CA LEU A 179 17.75 10.16 3.52
C LEU A 179 17.91 9.43 2.19
N ALA A 180 17.39 8.22 2.09
CA ALA A 180 17.50 7.44 0.87
C ALA A 180 16.30 6.50 0.65
N PHE A 181 16.08 6.13 -0.61
CA PHE A 181 15.27 4.97 -0.98
C PHE A 181 16.14 3.87 -1.59
N PHE A 182 15.67 2.62 -1.52
CA PHE A 182 16.31 1.52 -2.22
C PHE A 182 16.08 1.65 -3.73
N ARG A 183 17.15 1.54 -4.51
CA ARG A 183 17.06 1.54 -5.98
C ARG A 183 16.37 0.28 -6.45
N ARG A 184 15.32 0.42 -7.24
CA ARG A 184 14.61 -0.73 -7.82
C ARG A 184 15.55 -1.62 -8.63
N GLY A 185 15.42 -2.94 -8.43
CA GLY A 185 16.25 -3.94 -9.12
C GLY A 185 17.71 -4.01 -8.69
N SER A 186 18.09 -3.41 -7.55
CA SER A 186 19.42 -3.52 -6.97
C SER A 186 19.38 -3.40 -5.44
N LYS A 187 20.53 -3.65 -4.79
CA LYS A 187 20.73 -3.37 -3.35
C LYS A 187 21.19 -1.94 -3.07
N GLY A 188 21.45 -1.16 -4.12
CA GLY A 188 21.89 0.24 -4.01
C GLY A 188 20.80 1.14 -3.46
N LYS A 189 21.22 2.30 -2.96
CA LYS A 189 20.34 3.35 -2.46
C LYS A 189 20.45 4.59 -3.34
N ILE A 190 19.39 5.39 -3.33
CA ILE A 190 19.32 6.69 -4.00
C ILE A 190 19.11 7.73 -2.92
N VAL A 191 19.99 8.71 -2.85
CA VAL A 191 19.84 9.87 -1.96
C VAL A 191 18.62 10.68 -2.41
N ILE A 192 17.82 11.09 -1.43
CA ILE A 192 16.61 11.87 -1.66
C ILE A 192 16.49 12.99 -0.63
N ASP A 193 15.76 14.04 -0.97
CA ASP A 193 15.39 15.12 -0.03
C ASP A 193 13.90 15.07 0.36
N GLY A 194 13.21 14.01 -0.04
CA GLY A 194 11.80 13.74 0.18
C GLY A 194 11.18 12.97 -0.98
N THR A 195 9.86 12.95 -1.04
CA THR A 195 9.10 12.38 -2.17
C THR A 195 7.87 13.23 -2.42
N SER A 196 7.55 13.44 -3.70
CA SER A 196 6.37 14.22 -4.11
C SER A 196 5.04 13.55 -3.71
N LEU A 197 5.03 12.25 -3.44
CA LEU A 197 3.83 11.55 -2.97
C LEU A 197 3.43 11.91 -1.54
N ALA A 198 4.41 12.24 -0.69
CA ALA A 198 4.18 12.48 0.73
C ALA A 198 3.51 13.82 0.99
N HIS A 199 2.67 13.86 2.02
CA HIS A 199 2.24 15.13 2.61
C HIS A 199 3.47 15.99 2.94
N PRO A 200 3.48 17.31 2.65
CA PRO A 200 4.66 18.17 2.83
C PRO A 200 5.26 18.13 4.24
N ALA A 201 4.42 18.00 5.27
CA ALA A 201 4.85 17.91 6.68
C ALA A 201 5.78 16.72 6.93
N ILE A 202 5.56 15.58 6.26
CA ILE A 202 6.42 14.39 6.36
C ILE A 202 7.84 14.70 5.86
N ASN A 203 7.95 15.30 4.68
CA ASN A 203 9.24 15.67 4.11
C ASN A 203 9.97 16.69 5.00
N ASN A 204 9.23 17.67 5.55
CA ASN A 204 9.79 18.68 6.44
C ASN A 204 10.36 18.05 7.73
N LEU A 205 9.59 17.18 8.38
CA LEU A 205 10.04 16.50 9.60
C LEU A 205 11.22 15.55 9.31
N ALA A 206 11.18 14.77 8.22
CA ALA A 206 12.27 13.88 7.84
C ALA A 206 13.59 14.64 7.64
N ARG A 207 13.54 15.80 6.97
CA ARG A 207 14.71 16.69 6.80
C ARG A 207 15.20 17.27 8.13
N ALA A 208 14.29 17.68 9.01
CA ALA A 208 14.65 18.19 10.32
C ALA A 208 15.39 17.12 11.16
N ILE A 209 14.89 15.88 11.18
CA ILE A 209 15.54 14.76 11.87
C ILE A 209 16.90 14.44 11.23
N ARG A 210 16.99 14.37 9.88
CA ARG A 210 18.26 14.18 9.17
C ARG A 210 19.29 15.24 9.57
N ASN A 211 18.92 16.51 9.57
CA ASN A 211 19.81 17.62 9.87
C ASN A 211 20.29 17.57 11.33
N LEU A 212 19.40 17.21 12.28
CA LEU A 212 19.74 17.00 13.68
C LEU A 212 20.79 15.88 13.82
N LEU A 213 20.56 14.73 13.19
CA LEU A 213 21.48 13.59 13.24
C LEU A 213 22.83 13.87 12.55
N ARG A 214 22.84 14.67 11.47
CA ARG A 214 24.07 15.21 10.86
C ARG A 214 24.88 16.07 11.83
N HIS A 215 24.23 16.99 12.55
CA HIS A 215 24.86 17.83 13.55
C HIS A 215 25.53 17.01 14.66
N LYS A 216 24.90 15.91 15.04
CA LYS A 216 25.41 14.96 16.03
C LYS A 216 26.43 13.97 15.45
N ARG A 217 26.75 14.05 14.16
CA ARG A 217 27.66 13.14 13.44
C ARG A 217 27.29 11.67 13.59
N VAL A 218 25.98 11.37 13.56
CA VAL A 218 25.48 9.99 13.62
C VAL A 218 25.81 9.27 12.32
N ALA A 219 26.40 8.08 12.41
CA ALA A 219 26.75 7.28 11.25
C ALA A 219 25.53 6.52 10.69
N ALA A 220 25.39 6.43 9.36
CA ALA A 220 24.28 5.72 8.71
C ALA A 220 24.21 4.23 9.10
N ARG A 221 25.36 3.60 9.46
CA ARG A 221 25.40 2.19 9.90
C ARG A 221 24.66 1.95 11.22
N GLN A 222 24.52 2.97 12.08
CA GLN A 222 23.79 2.89 13.35
C GLN A 222 22.27 2.96 13.16
N LEU A 223 21.84 3.45 12.00
CA LEU A 223 20.44 3.69 11.65
C LEU A 223 19.89 2.60 10.74
N LYS A 224 18.60 2.29 10.89
CA LYS A 224 17.90 1.33 10.07
C LYS A 224 16.85 2.00 9.19
N THR A 225 15.85 2.62 9.80
CA THR A 225 14.72 3.27 9.10
C THR A 225 14.26 4.50 9.90
N LEU A 226 13.78 5.50 9.20
CA LEU A 226 12.97 6.57 9.76
C LEU A 226 11.54 6.42 9.20
N LEU A 227 10.59 6.11 10.05
CA LEU A 227 9.18 6.13 9.75
C LEU A 227 8.61 7.48 10.18
N VAL A 228 7.95 8.18 9.26
CA VAL A 228 7.22 9.43 9.53
C VAL A 228 5.78 9.25 9.10
N ARG A 229 4.86 9.69 9.94
CA ARG A 229 3.44 9.69 9.66
C ARG A 229 2.82 11.02 10.08
N CYS A 230 1.81 11.50 9.34
CA CYS A 230 1.01 12.63 9.72
C CYS A 230 -0.49 12.30 9.62
N ASP A 231 -1.32 13.07 10.32
CA ASP A 231 -2.76 13.13 10.09
C ASP A 231 -3.09 14.07 8.91
N GLN A 232 -4.37 14.21 8.59
CA GLN A 232 -4.86 15.10 7.52
C GLN A 232 -4.57 16.58 7.79
N SER A 233 -4.37 16.99 9.04
CA SER A 233 -3.98 18.37 9.41
C SER A 233 -2.49 18.65 9.20
N GLY A 234 -1.68 17.61 8.99
CA GLY A 234 -0.23 17.68 8.91
C GLY A 234 0.49 17.58 10.26
N SER A 235 -0.22 17.26 11.36
CA SER A 235 0.41 16.93 12.64
C SER A 235 1.17 15.62 12.51
N CYS A 236 2.47 15.63 12.82
CA CYS A 236 3.35 14.50 12.55
C CYS A 236 3.75 13.74 13.84
N VAL A 237 4.00 12.44 13.65
CA VAL A 237 4.73 11.57 14.58
C VAL A 237 5.84 10.84 13.83
N TRP A 238 6.87 10.43 14.55
CA TRP A 238 8.01 9.74 13.96
C TRP A 238 8.49 8.56 14.80
N GLN A 239 9.12 7.57 14.13
CA GLN A 239 9.84 6.47 14.76
C GLN A 239 11.20 6.32 14.08
N LEU A 240 12.26 6.48 14.87
CA LEU A 240 13.65 6.27 14.45
C LEU A 240 14.08 4.87 14.87
N TYR A 241 14.21 3.98 13.91
CA TYR A 241 14.72 2.64 14.12
C TYR A 241 16.25 2.64 14.08
N VAL A 242 16.87 2.22 15.17
CA VAL A 242 18.33 2.14 15.34
C VAL A 242 18.77 0.69 15.45
N LYS A 243 20.03 0.42 15.06
CA LYS A 243 20.65 -0.91 15.12
C LYS A 243 21.42 -1.14 16.43
N ASP A 244 21.76 -0.06 17.12
CA ASP A 244 22.42 -0.08 18.41
C ASP A 244 21.48 0.51 19.48
N ARG A 245 21.67 0.15 20.76
CA ARG A 245 20.85 0.70 21.86
C ARG A 245 21.34 2.10 22.24
N LEU A 246 20.84 3.11 21.52
CA LEU A 246 21.22 4.52 21.64
C LEU A 246 20.01 5.38 22.05
N PRO A 247 19.54 5.30 23.31
CA PRO A 247 18.34 6.03 23.74
C PRO A 247 18.51 7.56 23.65
N GLU A 248 19.72 8.08 23.77
CA GLU A 248 20.05 9.52 23.76
C GLU A 248 20.50 10.04 22.37
N ILE A 249 20.32 9.23 21.31
CA ILE A 249 20.64 9.67 19.95
C ILE A 249 19.86 10.94 19.56
N ILE A 250 18.65 11.09 20.11
CA ILE A 250 17.85 12.34 20.16
C ILE A 250 17.44 12.52 21.62
N THR A 251 17.72 13.67 22.22
CA THR A 251 17.31 14.00 23.59
C THR A 251 15.89 14.58 23.60
N ALA A 252 15.25 14.62 24.78
CA ALA A 252 13.92 15.22 24.94
C ALA A 252 13.87 16.70 24.52
N THR A 253 14.91 17.47 24.82
CA THR A 253 15.03 18.89 24.44
C THR A 253 15.15 19.05 22.91
N GLU A 254 15.85 18.14 22.23
CA GLU A 254 15.96 18.14 20.78
C GLU A 254 14.67 17.69 20.13
N ALA A 255 14.03 16.63 20.65
CA ALA A 255 12.74 16.15 20.16
C ALA A 255 11.63 17.22 20.24
N ALA A 256 11.60 18.02 21.32
CA ALA A 256 10.66 19.12 21.50
C ALA A 256 10.80 20.26 20.46
N LYS A 257 11.95 20.34 19.76
CA LYS A 257 12.17 21.33 18.68
C LYS A 257 11.82 20.83 17.29
N LEU A 258 11.54 19.52 17.15
CA LEU A 258 11.10 18.95 15.88
C LEU A 258 9.66 19.37 15.57
N PRO A 259 9.28 19.57 14.30
CA PRO A 259 7.91 19.86 13.90
C PRO A 259 7.03 18.60 13.97
N ALA A 260 6.85 18.05 15.17
CA ALA A 260 6.12 16.82 15.46
C ALA A 260 5.47 16.90 16.83
N GLN A 261 4.33 16.25 17.01
CA GLN A 261 3.68 16.14 18.32
C GLN A 261 4.30 15.09 19.22
N GLY A 262 5.07 14.14 18.62
CA GLY A 262 5.77 13.12 19.36
C GLY A 262 6.61 12.21 18.48
N GLY A 263 7.35 11.32 19.12
CA GLY A 263 8.18 10.35 18.42
C GLY A 263 8.83 9.34 19.34
N GLU A 264 9.48 8.35 18.75
CA GLU A 264 10.09 7.23 19.45
C GLU A 264 11.46 6.89 18.87
N ILE A 265 12.35 6.44 19.73
CA ILE A 265 13.58 5.73 19.35
C ILE A 265 13.37 4.25 19.63
N ILE A 266 13.57 3.42 18.60
CA ILE A 266 13.28 2.00 18.63
C ILE A 266 14.54 1.22 18.25
N TYR A 267 14.98 0.32 19.11
CA TYR A 267 15.96 -0.69 18.73
C TYR A 267 15.28 -1.75 17.88
N SER A 268 15.87 -2.03 16.70
CA SER A 268 15.44 -3.08 15.80
C SER A 268 16.61 -4.02 15.51
N ASP A 269 16.48 -5.31 15.84
CA ASP A 269 17.53 -6.31 15.61
C ASP A 269 18.11 -6.16 14.18
N PRO A 270 19.42 -5.91 14.04
CA PRO A 270 20.07 -5.77 12.73
C PRO A 270 19.90 -6.98 11.81
N ARG A 271 19.73 -8.19 12.37
CA ARG A 271 19.54 -9.45 11.63
C ARG A 271 18.14 -9.55 11.01
N SER A 272 17.15 -8.83 11.55
CA SER A 272 15.82 -8.78 10.95
C SER A 272 15.85 -8.03 9.60
N PRO A 273 15.33 -8.59 8.50
CA PRO A 273 15.30 -7.90 7.21
C PRO A 273 14.38 -6.69 7.19
N ALA A 274 13.36 -6.67 8.06
CA ALA A 274 12.41 -5.56 8.21
C ALA A 274 12.70 -4.75 9.49
N SER A 275 12.26 -3.50 9.50
CA SER A 275 12.26 -2.66 10.71
C SER A 275 11.13 -3.11 11.61
N ARG A 276 11.45 -3.95 12.61
CA ARG A 276 10.52 -4.44 13.62
C ARG A 276 10.86 -3.82 14.97
N ILE A 277 9.85 -3.57 15.76
CA ILE A 277 10.02 -3.14 17.14
C ILE A 277 10.57 -4.33 17.94
N THR A 278 11.85 -4.23 18.37
CA THR A 278 12.46 -5.20 19.29
C THR A 278 12.38 -4.65 20.70
N GLU A 279 12.68 -3.35 20.86
CA GLU A 279 12.65 -2.65 22.14
C GLU A 279 12.40 -1.16 21.91
N ARG A 280 11.52 -0.54 22.68
CA ARG A 280 11.31 0.91 22.68
C ARG A 280 12.30 1.54 23.65
N LEU A 281 13.24 2.34 23.13
CA LEU A 281 14.33 2.93 23.92
C LEU A 281 13.96 4.28 24.54
N ALA A 282 13.22 5.10 23.80
CA ALA A 282 12.75 6.41 24.28
C ALA A 282 11.43 6.79 23.62
N LEU A 283 10.64 7.58 24.35
CA LEU A 283 9.35 8.10 23.89
C LEU A 283 9.26 9.59 24.21
N PHE A 284 8.77 10.38 23.26
CA PHE A 284 8.66 11.83 23.32
C PHE A 284 7.26 12.27 22.92
N GLY A 285 6.59 13.04 23.75
CA GLY A 285 5.27 13.61 23.43
C GLY A 285 4.18 12.57 23.16
N ASN A 286 3.22 12.93 22.30
CA ASN A 286 2.13 12.04 21.88
C ASN A 286 2.53 11.32 20.57
N THR A 287 2.55 9.99 20.58
CA THR A 287 2.97 9.15 19.45
C THR A 287 1.80 8.55 18.68
N THR A 288 0.56 8.89 19.03
CA THR A 288 -0.63 8.46 18.32
C THR A 288 -1.23 9.63 17.53
N LEU A 289 -1.86 9.32 16.42
CA LEU A 289 -2.58 10.25 15.55
C LEU A 289 -4.08 9.98 15.62
N THR A 290 -4.88 10.98 15.25
CA THR A 290 -6.32 10.85 15.10
C THR A 290 -6.74 11.48 13.80
N ASP A 291 -7.42 10.72 12.95
CA ASP A 291 -8.08 11.22 11.74
C ASP A 291 -9.57 10.96 11.78
N ALA A 292 -10.33 11.83 11.14
CA ALA A 292 -11.76 11.62 10.93
C ALA A 292 -11.98 10.85 9.61
N ILE A 293 -12.76 9.77 9.68
CA ILE A 293 -13.26 9.01 8.53
C ILE A 293 -14.77 9.16 8.48
N LEU A 294 -15.30 9.80 7.46
CA LEU A 294 -16.72 10.20 7.35
C LEU A 294 -17.21 10.96 8.59
N GLY A 295 -16.35 11.80 9.16
CA GLY A 295 -16.63 12.58 10.37
C GLY A 295 -16.47 11.82 11.69
N ILE A 296 -16.15 10.52 11.66
CA ILE A 296 -15.92 9.69 12.85
C ILE A 296 -14.42 9.70 13.17
N PRO A 297 -13.98 10.11 14.38
CA PRO A 297 -12.58 10.14 14.76
C PRO A 297 -12.06 8.72 15.04
N PHE A 298 -10.93 8.37 14.43
CA PHE A 298 -10.20 7.12 14.67
C PHE A 298 -8.80 7.40 15.14
N ARG A 299 -8.44 6.79 16.26
CA ARG A 299 -7.10 6.83 16.81
C ARG A 299 -6.28 5.66 16.28
N TYR A 300 -5.01 5.91 15.96
CA TYR A 300 -4.08 4.90 15.47
C TYR A 300 -2.61 5.22 15.82
N ALA A 301 -1.79 4.17 15.90
CA ALA A 301 -0.36 4.29 16.17
C ALA A 301 0.45 4.61 14.90
N CYS A 302 1.66 5.13 15.08
CA CYS A 302 2.57 5.48 13.98
C CYS A 302 2.86 4.28 13.06
N GLU A 303 3.18 3.12 13.63
CA GLU A 303 3.47 1.87 12.90
C GLU A 303 2.22 1.17 12.38
N GLY A 304 1.08 1.36 13.02
CA GLY A 304 -0.17 0.67 12.74
C GLY A 304 -0.62 0.82 11.27
N PHE A 305 -1.44 -0.13 10.80
CA PHE A 305 -2.11 0.05 9.53
C PHE A 305 -3.22 1.10 9.66
N PHE A 306 -3.24 2.04 8.75
CA PHE A 306 -4.30 3.01 8.53
C PHE A 306 -4.19 3.52 7.10
N GLN A 307 -5.29 3.82 6.44
CA GLN A 307 -5.28 4.20 5.03
C GLN A 307 -4.46 5.47 4.76
N VAL A 308 -3.75 5.48 3.64
CA VAL A 308 -2.82 6.56 3.31
C VAL A 308 -3.43 7.67 2.45
N ASN A 309 -4.59 7.40 1.84
CA ASN A 309 -5.34 8.34 0.99
C ASN A 309 -6.79 8.38 1.50
N ILE A 310 -7.03 9.17 2.52
CA ILE A 310 -8.30 9.21 3.24
C ILE A 310 -9.46 9.67 2.35
N PRO A 311 -9.34 10.72 1.51
CA PRO A 311 -10.46 11.16 0.67
C PRO A 311 -10.99 10.08 -0.29
N VAL A 312 -10.10 9.32 -0.93
CA VAL A 312 -10.49 8.22 -1.83
C VAL A 312 -11.04 7.04 -1.03
N TYR A 313 -10.48 6.76 0.15
CA TYR A 313 -10.98 5.73 1.05
C TYR A 313 -12.40 6.04 1.55
N GLU A 314 -12.69 7.29 1.94
CA GLU A 314 -14.03 7.71 2.31
C GLU A 314 -15.06 7.53 1.20
N LYS A 315 -14.65 7.73 -0.08
CA LYS A 315 -15.54 7.44 -1.21
C LYS A 315 -15.87 5.95 -1.29
N ALA A 316 -14.87 5.08 -1.11
CA ALA A 316 -15.11 3.64 -1.08
C ALA A 316 -16.05 3.26 0.07
N LEU A 317 -15.87 3.84 1.25
CA LEU A 317 -16.77 3.61 2.39
C LEU A 317 -18.20 4.11 2.14
N ARG A 318 -18.38 5.27 1.50
CA ARG A 318 -19.72 5.76 1.09
C ARG A 318 -20.40 4.78 0.14
N ASP A 319 -19.66 4.29 -0.85
CA ASP A 319 -20.19 3.30 -1.81
C ASP A 319 -20.54 1.98 -1.09
N MET A 320 -19.67 1.49 -0.21
CA MET A 320 -19.95 0.29 0.61
C MET A 320 -21.18 0.50 1.51
N LYS A 321 -21.31 1.67 2.16
CA LYS A 321 -22.44 2.01 3.05
C LYS A 321 -23.79 1.95 2.32
N GLU A 322 -23.84 2.43 1.09
CA GLU A 322 -25.05 2.30 0.26
C GLU A 322 -25.48 0.84 0.11
N TRP A 323 -24.52 -0.08 -0.02
CA TRP A 323 -24.80 -1.51 -0.17
C TRP A 323 -25.08 -2.21 1.16
N VAL A 324 -24.53 -1.74 2.29
CA VAL A 324 -24.93 -2.23 3.62
C VAL A 324 -26.42 -1.95 3.88
N SER A 325 -26.89 -0.78 3.50
CA SER A 325 -28.28 -0.35 3.74
C SER A 325 -29.29 -0.83 2.68
N ARG A 326 -28.81 -1.27 1.50
CA ARG A 326 -29.72 -1.80 0.44
C ARG A 326 -30.15 -3.21 0.77
N GLU A 327 -31.43 -3.50 0.55
CA GLU A 327 -31.89 -4.86 0.47
C GLU A 327 -31.14 -5.63 -0.64
N SER A 328 -30.83 -6.90 -0.42
CA SER A 328 -30.25 -7.72 -1.49
C SER A 328 -31.28 -7.91 -2.59
N SER A 329 -30.83 -8.00 -3.84
CA SER A 329 -31.70 -8.25 -5.01
C SER A 329 -32.50 -9.56 -4.87
N TYR A 330 -31.98 -10.54 -4.15
CA TYR A 330 -32.67 -11.77 -3.76
C TYR A 330 -33.88 -11.47 -2.85
N TRP A 331 -33.70 -10.64 -1.82
CA TRP A 331 -34.78 -10.23 -0.92
C TRP A 331 -35.88 -9.47 -1.63
N GLN A 332 -35.51 -8.54 -2.52
CA GLN A 332 -36.49 -7.80 -3.33
C GLN A 332 -37.35 -8.72 -4.21
N LEU A 333 -36.73 -9.70 -4.87
CA LEU A 333 -37.42 -10.66 -5.70
C LEU A 333 -38.35 -11.60 -4.90
N GLU A 334 -37.85 -12.14 -3.79
CA GLU A 334 -38.60 -13.04 -2.91
C GLU A 334 -39.80 -12.32 -2.26
N HIS A 335 -39.59 -11.08 -1.79
CA HIS A 335 -40.65 -10.27 -1.19
C HIS A 335 -41.70 -9.83 -2.23
N HIS A 336 -41.24 -9.41 -3.42
CA HIS A 336 -42.17 -9.10 -4.52
C HIS A 336 -43.05 -10.31 -4.91
N GLN A 337 -42.44 -11.48 -5.01
CA GLN A 337 -43.19 -12.69 -5.31
C GLN A 337 -44.14 -13.11 -4.16
N LYS A 338 -43.74 -12.92 -2.90
CA LYS A 338 -44.63 -13.20 -1.75
C LYS A 338 -45.80 -12.21 -1.68
N ILE A 339 -45.57 -10.91 -1.94
CA ILE A 339 -46.63 -9.89 -2.00
C ILE A 339 -47.62 -10.19 -3.14
N ILE A 340 -47.13 -10.52 -4.34
CA ILE A 340 -47.97 -10.85 -5.48
C ILE A 340 -48.82 -12.10 -5.22
N ARG A 341 -48.28 -13.09 -4.49
CA ARG A 341 -48.97 -14.35 -4.19
C ARG A 341 -49.98 -14.24 -3.06
N ASP A 342 -49.77 -13.40 -2.05
CA ASP A 342 -50.68 -13.21 -0.92
C ASP A 342 -50.59 -11.81 -0.32
N PRO A 343 -51.40 -10.86 -0.74
CA PRO A 343 -51.42 -9.49 -0.24
C PRO A 343 -51.65 -9.37 1.28
N ARG A 344 -52.18 -10.41 1.95
CA ARG A 344 -52.45 -10.41 3.39
C ARG A 344 -51.17 -10.57 4.20
N LYS A 345 -50.08 -10.97 3.58
CA LYS A 345 -48.74 -11.08 4.21
C LYS A 345 -47.95 -9.78 4.20
N VAL A 346 -48.54 -8.68 3.72
CA VAL A 346 -47.86 -7.37 3.63
C VAL A 346 -47.25 -6.92 4.99
N ALA A 347 -48.01 -7.07 6.09
CA ALA A 347 -47.52 -6.69 7.43
C ALA A 347 -46.31 -7.55 7.92
N GLN A 348 -46.34 -8.86 7.62
CA GLN A 348 -45.25 -9.77 7.93
C GLN A 348 -44.00 -9.41 7.11
N ILE A 349 -44.20 -9.12 5.83
CA ILE A 349 -43.12 -8.73 4.90
C ILE A 349 -42.53 -7.38 5.29
N PHE A 350 -43.36 -6.39 5.70
CA PHE A 350 -42.89 -5.13 6.23
C PHE A 350 -42.08 -5.31 7.53
N SER A 351 -42.46 -6.23 8.39
CA SER A 351 -41.68 -6.59 9.58
C SER A 351 -40.36 -7.24 9.21
N GLU A 352 -40.34 -8.13 8.22
CA GLU A 352 -39.10 -8.78 7.73
C GLU A 352 -38.18 -7.76 7.04
N VAL A 353 -38.72 -6.77 6.31
CA VAL A 353 -37.97 -5.66 5.68
C VAL A 353 -37.36 -4.73 6.73
N LEU A 354 -38.11 -4.37 7.79
CA LEU A 354 -37.59 -3.60 8.90
C LEU A 354 -36.46 -4.34 9.64
N LEU A 355 -36.60 -5.66 9.82
CA LEU A 355 -35.54 -6.51 10.39
C LEU A 355 -34.33 -6.63 9.46
N ALA A 356 -34.51 -6.47 8.15
CA ALA A 356 -33.41 -6.47 7.18
C ALA A 356 -32.56 -5.18 7.25
N ALA A 357 -33.16 -4.05 7.66
CA ALA A 357 -32.45 -2.79 7.83
C ALA A 357 -31.48 -2.78 9.04
N ASP A 358 -31.64 -3.73 9.99
CA ASP A 358 -30.84 -3.87 11.21
C ASP A 358 -30.04 -5.18 11.23
N ARG A 359 -29.58 -5.65 10.06
CA ARG A 359 -28.78 -6.88 9.97
C ARG A 359 -27.45 -6.70 10.67
N PRO A 360 -26.98 -7.72 11.41
CA PRO A 360 -25.66 -7.69 11.98
C PRO A 360 -24.59 -7.62 10.88
N THR A 361 -23.50 -6.99 11.22
CA THR A 361 -22.32 -6.86 10.34
C THR A 361 -21.16 -7.65 10.90
N LEU A 362 -20.51 -8.45 10.07
CA LEU A 362 -19.25 -9.12 10.37
C LEU A 362 -18.16 -8.51 9.50
N ASP A 363 -17.18 -7.85 10.12
CA ASP A 363 -16.01 -7.26 9.46
C ASP A 363 -14.79 -8.13 9.74
N LEU A 364 -14.35 -8.88 8.75
CA LEU A 364 -13.15 -9.74 8.80
C LEU A 364 -11.95 -8.95 8.26
N TYR A 365 -10.80 -9.11 8.92
CA TYR A 365 -9.57 -8.32 8.67
C TYR A 365 -9.74 -6.85 9.04
N ALA A 366 -10.41 -6.58 10.16
CA ALA A 366 -10.96 -5.27 10.50
C ALA A 366 -9.92 -4.18 10.84
N GLY A 367 -8.64 -4.52 11.07
CA GLY A 367 -7.61 -3.56 11.45
C GLY A 367 -7.96 -2.82 12.75
N VAL A 368 -8.03 -1.49 12.71
CA VAL A 368 -8.48 -0.68 13.85
C VAL A 368 -9.99 -0.44 13.87
N GLY A 369 -10.74 -1.17 13.03
CA GLY A 369 -12.20 -1.16 12.98
C GLY A 369 -12.81 -0.09 12.08
N THR A 370 -12.04 0.56 11.20
CA THR A 370 -12.53 1.69 10.41
C THR A 370 -13.73 1.35 9.54
N ILE A 371 -13.76 0.19 8.87
CA ILE A 371 -14.88 -0.18 8.00
C ILE A 371 -16.12 -0.49 8.85
N GLY A 372 -16.05 -1.50 9.71
CA GLY A 372 -17.20 -1.95 10.48
C GLY A 372 -17.79 -0.87 11.40
N LEU A 373 -16.96 -0.03 12.06
CA LEU A 373 -17.45 1.05 12.93
C LEU A 373 -18.05 2.24 12.15
N THR A 374 -17.68 2.41 10.87
CA THR A 374 -18.16 3.53 10.05
C THR A 374 -19.44 3.19 9.29
N ILE A 375 -19.51 1.99 8.71
CA ILE A 375 -20.60 1.61 7.80
C ILE A 375 -21.43 0.44 8.29
N GLY A 376 -20.97 -0.32 9.30
CA GLY A 376 -21.69 -1.46 9.85
C GLY A 376 -23.03 -1.06 10.49
N SER A 377 -24.02 -1.93 10.37
CA SER A 377 -25.36 -1.80 10.94
C SER A 377 -25.66 -2.98 11.90
N GLY A 378 -26.65 -2.80 12.76
CA GLY A 378 -26.99 -3.79 13.79
C GLY A 378 -25.81 -4.07 14.73
N ASN A 379 -25.74 -5.29 15.23
CA ASN A 379 -24.57 -5.75 16.00
C ASN A 379 -23.37 -5.92 15.08
N VAL A 380 -22.24 -5.28 15.41
CA VAL A 380 -21.02 -5.29 14.60
C VAL A 380 -19.96 -6.17 15.27
N THR A 381 -19.56 -7.24 14.62
CA THR A 381 -18.43 -8.09 15.03
C THR A 381 -17.21 -7.75 14.17
N LEU A 382 -16.09 -7.45 14.80
CA LEU A 382 -14.84 -6.99 14.17
C LEU A 382 -13.73 -8.00 14.49
N VAL A 383 -13.22 -8.70 13.49
CA VAL A 383 -12.21 -9.74 13.65
C VAL A 383 -10.87 -9.29 13.10
N GLU A 384 -9.84 -9.34 13.92
CA GLU A 384 -8.47 -8.94 13.54
C GLU A 384 -7.44 -9.83 14.25
N ILE A 385 -6.38 -10.22 13.54
CA ILE A 385 -5.30 -11.09 14.07
C ILE A 385 -4.24 -10.28 14.85
N ASN A 386 -4.08 -9.00 14.55
CA ASN A 386 -3.04 -8.17 15.14
C ASN A 386 -3.51 -7.61 16.50
N ALA A 387 -2.89 -8.06 17.59
CA ALA A 387 -3.24 -7.66 18.94
C ALA A 387 -3.10 -6.14 19.18
N ASP A 388 -2.15 -5.46 18.52
CA ASP A 388 -1.98 -4.00 18.66
C ASP A 388 -3.14 -3.27 17.96
N ALA A 389 -3.55 -3.72 16.79
CA ALA A 389 -4.70 -3.18 16.07
C ALA A 389 -6.00 -3.42 16.87
N VAL A 390 -6.19 -4.60 17.45
CA VAL A 390 -7.36 -4.90 18.30
C VAL A 390 -7.41 -4.00 19.53
N ARG A 391 -6.27 -3.69 20.16
CA ARG A 391 -6.25 -2.73 21.29
C ARG A 391 -6.71 -1.33 20.86
N GLU A 392 -6.26 -0.84 19.70
CA GLU A 392 -6.75 0.45 19.18
C GLU A 392 -8.22 0.35 18.75
N MET A 393 -8.66 -0.76 18.17
CA MET A 393 -10.06 -1.01 17.83
C MET A 393 -10.96 -0.97 19.07
N GLN A 394 -10.57 -1.61 20.18
CA GLN A 394 -11.30 -1.57 21.45
C GLN A 394 -11.41 -0.15 22.03
N ARG A 395 -10.33 0.65 21.89
CA ARG A 395 -10.36 2.08 22.26
C ARG A 395 -11.32 2.85 21.37
N ASN A 396 -11.27 2.66 20.06
CA ASN A 396 -12.18 3.32 19.12
C ASN A 396 -13.65 2.95 19.43
N ILE A 397 -13.97 1.69 19.72
CA ILE A 397 -15.30 1.24 20.14
C ILE A 397 -15.74 2.01 21.39
N THR A 398 -14.88 2.12 22.40
CA THR A 398 -15.18 2.80 23.66
C THR A 398 -15.35 4.32 23.48
N GLU A 399 -14.43 4.96 22.76
CA GLU A 399 -14.45 6.41 22.51
C GLU A 399 -15.63 6.85 21.64
N LEU A 400 -16.15 5.95 20.78
CA LEU A 400 -17.31 6.17 19.92
C LEU A 400 -18.64 5.75 20.57
N ASP A 401 -18.61 5.25 21.82
CA ASP A 401 -19.77 4.71 22.52
C ASP A 401 -20.58 3.66 21.72
N ARG A 402 -19.85 2.83 20.92
CA ARG A 402 -20.43 1.79 20.08
C ARG A 402 -20.69 0.53 20.90
N THR A 403 -21.74 0.55 21.72
CA THR A 403 -22.17 -0.58 22.59
C THR A 403 -22.67 -1.79 21.79
N ASP A 404 -22.99 -1.59 20.53
CA ASP A 404 -23.40 -2.60 19.55
C ASP A 404 -22.21 -3.29 18.84
N ALA A 405 -20.97 -2.86 19.10
CA ALA A 405 -19.78 -3.39 18.44
C ALA A 405 -18.87 -4.13 19.44
N HIS A 406 -18.26 -5.25 18.97
CA HIS A 406 -17.25 -5.93 19.76
C HIS A 406 -16.08 -6.42 18.91
N ALA A 407 -14.88 -6.36 19.50
CA ALA A 407 -13.62 -6.77 18.85
C ALA A 407 -13.27 -8.22 19.22
N VAL A 408 -12.84 -8.98 18.22
CA VAL A 408 -12.37 -10.36 18.36
C VAL A 408 -10.92 -10.45 17.92
N LEU A 409 -10.03 -10.87 18.82
CA LEU A 409 -8.63 -11.16 18.50
C LEU A 409 -8.50 -12.59 18.00
N ALA A 410 -8.56 -12.78 16.70
CA ALA A 410 -8.39 -14.07 16.06
C ALA A 410 -7.98 -13.91 14.58
N PRO A 411 -7.27 -14.86 13.99
CA PRO A 411 -7.21 -14.97 12.54
C PRO A 411 -8.60 -15.33 11.98
N SER A 412 -8.95 -14.79 10.80
CA SER A 412 -10.30 -14.94 10.22
C SER A 412 -10.70 -16.41 10.01
N GLU A 413 -9.75 -17.27 9.70
CA GLU A 413 -9.96 -18.74 9.57
C GLU A 413 -10.19 -19.46 10.90
N GLN A 414 -10.08 -18.79 12.04
CA GLN A 414 -10.42 -19.30 13.36
C GLN A 414 -11.67 -18.62 13.95
N ALA A 415 -12.24 -17.65 13.24
CA ALA A 415 -13.43 -16.93 13.64
C ALA A 415 -14.67 -17.33 12.79
N LEU A 416 -14.68 -18.55 12.26
CA LEU A 416 -15.70 -19.04 11.34
C LEU A 416 -17.09 -19.15 11.96
N ASP A 417 -17.19 -19.35 13.27
CA ASP A 417 -18.46 -19.44 14.00
C ASP A 417 -19.27 -18.13 13.97
N TYR A 418 -18.62 -16.99 13.64
CA TYR A 418 -19.31 -15.72 13.43
C TYR A 418 -19.97 -15.60 12.06
N ILE A 419 -19.68 -16.51 11.11
CA ILE A 419 -20.34 -16.59 9.81
C ILE A 419 -21.55 -17.49 9.96
N THR A 420 -22.71 -16.91 10.26
CA THR A 420 -23.94 -17.66 10.57
C THR A 420 -24.98 -17.64 9.44
N GLY A 421 -24.72 -16.87 8.36
CA GLY A 421 -25.64 -16.69 7.25
C GLY A 421 -26.70 -15.61 7.47
N ARG A 422 -26.65 -14.86 8.56
CA ARG A 422 -27.61 -13.78 8.88
C ARG A 422 -27.04 -12.38 8.63
N GLU A 423 -25.73 -12.23 8.80
CA GLU A 423 -24.97 -10.99 8.73
C GLU A 423 -24.65 -10.58 7.30
N ILE A 424 -24.36 -9.28 7.13
CA ILE A 424 -23.60 -8.78 5.99
C ILE A 424 -22.13 -8.98 6.32
N VAL A 425 -21.42 -9.71 5.47
CA VAL A 425 -19.99 -9.98 5.66
C VAL A 425 -19.17 -8.98 4.86
N ILE A 426 -18.32 -8.23 5.55
CA ILE A 426 -17.34 -7.32 4.95
C ILE A 426 -15.96 -7.96 5.05
N VAL A 427 -15.20 -7.92 3.96
CA VAL A 427 -13.84 -8.46 3.93
C VAL A 427 -12.89 -7.50 3.22
N ASP A 428 -11.75 -7.22 3.87
CA ASP A 428 -10.60 -6.47 3.32
C ASP A 428 -9.31 -7.26 3.57
N PRO A 429 -9.13 -8.43 2.92
CA PRO A 429 -8.03 -9.33 3.23
C PRO A 429 -6.69 -8.81 2.72
N PRO A 430 -5.55 -9.34 3.26
CA PRO A 430 -4.23 -9.07 2.73
C PRO A 430 -4.10 -9.55 1.28
N ARG A 431 -2.98 -9.22 0.62
CA ARG A 431 -2.71 -9.56 -0.79
C ARG A 431 -2.86 -11.02 -1.17
N ALA A 432 -2.89 -11.93 -0.21
CA ALA A 432 -3.11 -13.36 -0.43
C ALA A 432 -4.56 -13.71 -0.78
N GLY A 433 -5.51 -12.80 -0.53
CA GLY A 433 -6.95 -13.02 -0.64
C GLY A 433 -7.52 -13.74 0.59
N LEU A 434 -8.72 -14.28 0.45
CA LEU A 434 -9.41 -15.01 1.50
C LEU A 434 -8.74 -16.37 1.77
N HIS A 435 -8.77 -16.77 3.05
CA HIS A 435 -8.41 -18.14 3.39
C HIS A 435 -9.45 -19.14 2.84
N THR A 436 -9.00 -20.33 2.48
CA THR A 436 -9.88 -21.36 1.89
C THR A 436 -11.04 -21.74 2.81
N ASP A 437 -10.81 -21.80 4.11
CA ASP A 437 -11.83 -22.16 5.10
C ASP A 437 -12.89 -21.05 5.26
N VAL A 438 -12.48 -19.78 5.11
CA VAL A 438 -13.43 -18.64 5.06
C VAL A 438 -14.34 -18.77 3.85
N ILE A 439 -13.78 -19.06 2.65
CA ILE A 439 -14.57 -19.27 1.43
C ILE A 439 -15.53 -20.44 1.58
N ALA A 440 -15.04 -21.58 2.12
CA ALA A 440 -15.87 -22.78 2.35
C ALA A 440 -17.04 -22.46 3.29
N THR A 441 -16.80 -21.74 4.38
CA THR A 441 -17.84 -21.35 5.34
C THR A 441 -18.84 -20.37 4.73
N LEU A 442 -18.39 -19.37 3.95
CA LEU A 442 -19.28 -18.48 3.22
C LEU A 442 -20.21 -19.23 2.25
N LEU A 443 -19.69 -20.25 1.56
CA LEU A 443 -20.48 -21.11 0.67
C LEU A 443 -21.42 -22.05 1.41
N GLN A 444 -21.11 -22.45 2.63
CA GLN A 444 -21.94 -23.30 3.49
C GLN A 444 -23.05 -22.50 4.17
N GLN A 445 -22.71 -21.39 4.80
CA GLN A 445 -23.63 -20.57 5.61
C GLN A 445 -24.48 -19.61 4.78
N LEU A 446 -24.01 -19.22 3.59
CA LEU A 446 -24.70 -18.39 2.62
C LEU A 446 -25.21 -17.06 3.18
N PRO A 447 -24.36 -16.21 3.78
CA PRO A 447 -24.77 -14.85 4.14
C PRO A 447 -25.37 -14.11 2.94
N PRO A 448 -26.37 -13.24 3.17
CA PRO A 448 -27.15 -12.62 2.08
C PRO A 448 -26.29 -11.73 1.18
N ARG A 449 -25.21 -11.14 1.73
CA ARG A 449 -24.32 -10.23 1.01
C ARG A 449 -22.90 -10.33 1.53
N ILE A 450 -21.94 -10.30 0.59
CA ILE A 450 -20.52 -10.16 0.87
C ILE A 450 -20.04 -8.87 0.21
N ILE A 451 -19.41 -7.99 0.98
CA ILE A 451 -18.77 -6.75 0.54
C ILE A 451 -17.27 -7.00 0.55
N TYR A 452 -16.64 -7.09 -0.60
CA TYR A 452 -15.25 -7.48 -0.75
C TYR A 452 -14.41 -6.33 -1.33
N LEU A 453 -13.69 -5.61 -0.47
CA LEU A 453 -12.64 -4.67 -0.87
C LEU A 453 -11.31 -5.43 -0.98
N SER A 454 -10.47 -5.15 -1.99
CA SER A 454 -9.19 -5.86 -2.17
C SER A 454 -8.14 -5.01 -2.85
N CYS A 455 -6.92 -5.06 -2.29
CA CYS A 455 -5.72 -4.46 -2.90
C CYS A 455 -5.05 -5.36 -3.96
N ASN A 456 -5.61 -6.54 -4.26
CA ASN A 456 -5.06 -7.48 -5.25
C ASN A 456 -6.17 -8.10 -6.11
N PRO A 457 -6.47 -7.55 -7.30
CA PRO A 457 -7.51 -8.06 -8.19
C PRO A 457 -7.32 -9.53 -8.60
N VAL A 458 -6.08 -10.03 -8.67
CA VAL A 458 -5.81 -11.42 -9.08
C VAL A 458 -6.33 -12.42 -8.05
N THR A 459 -6.03 -12.21 -6.77
CA THR A 459 -6.53 -13.08 -5.69
C THR A 459 -8.02 -12.88 -5.46
N GLN A 460 -8.53 -11.65 -5.61
CA GLN A 460 -9.96 -11.37 -5.55
C GLN A 460 -10.73 -12.11 -6.65
N ALA A 461 -10.24 -12.09 -7.89
CA ALA A 461 -10.87 -12.80 -9.01
C ALA A 461 -10.90 -14.32 -8.77
N ARG A 462 -9.82 -14.90 -8.23
CA ARG A 462 -9.76 -16.31 -7.81
C ARG A 462 -10.85 -16.63 -6.78
N ASP A 463 -10.96 -15.81 -5.75
CA ASP A 463 -11.92 -16.03 -4.66
C ASP A 463 -13.36 -15.86 -5.14
N VAL A 464 -13.61 -14.84 -5.96
CA VAL A 464 -14.92 -14.59 -6.58
C VAL A 464 -15.34 -15.73 -7.51
N ALA A 465 -14.41 -16.31 -8.29
CA ALA A 465 -14.68 -17.47 -9.13
C ALA A 465 -15.23 -18.66 -8.32
N LEU A 466 -14.74 -18.87 -7.10
CA LEU A 466 -15.25 -19.90 -6.18
C LEU A 466 -16.63 -19.50 -5.61
N LEU A 467 -16.77 -18.26 -5.18
CA LEU A 467 -18.01 -17.75 -4.59
C LEU A 467 -19.17 -17.69 -5.60
N GLN A 468 -18.90 -17.56 -6.91
CA GLN A 468 -19.92 -17.54 -7.95
C GLN A 468 -20.78 -18.82 -8.04
N GLN A 469 -20.44 -19.89 -7.35
CA GLN A 469 -21.32 -21.06 -7.22
C GLN A 469 -22.68 -20.66 -6.63
N ASN A 470 -22.66 -19.83 -5.57
CA ASN A 470 -23.86 -19.43 -4.82
C ASN A 470 -24.12 -17.93 -4.79
N TYR A 471 -23.24 -17.13 -5.40
CA TYR A 471 -23.33 -15.67 -5.41
C TYR A 471 -23.30 -15.14 -6.85
N HIS A 472 -23.86 -13.94 -7.05
CA HIS A 472 -23.66 -13.16 -8.26
C HIS A 472 -23.12 -11.78 -7.91
N ILE A 473 -22.33 -11.23 -8.81
CA ILE A 473 -21.76 -9.88 -8.65
C ILE A 473 -22.87 -8.88 -9.00
N VAL A 474 -23.26 -8.04 -8.05
CA VAL A 474 -24.30 -7.00 -8.25
C VAL A 474 -23.71 -5.63 -8.49
N HIS A 475 -22.45 -5.40 -8.04
CA HIS A 475 -21.74 -4.15 -8.23
C HIS A 475 -20.24 -4.38 -8.13
N HIS A 476 -19.49 -3.54 -8.84
CA HIS A 476 -18.04 -3.42 -8.63
C HIS A 476 -17.57 -2.01 -8.97
N ARG A 477 -16.44 -1.61 -8.40
CA ARG A 477 -15.76 -0.34 -8.68
C ARG A 477 -14.29 -0.39 -8.26
N GLY A 478 -13.40 0.18 -9.08
CA GLY A 478 -12.02 0.41 -8.70
C GLY A 478 -11.82 1.76 -8.00
N TYR A 479 -10.78 1.84 -7.16
CA TYR A 479 -10.39 3.08 -6.48
C TYR A 479 -8.89 3.30 -6.59
N ASN A 480 -8.50 4.51 -6.94
CA ASN A 480 -7.10 4.90 -7.02
C ASN A 480 -6.60 5.42 -5.67
N PHE A 481 -6.44 4.52 -4.68
CA PHE A 481 -5.87 4.87 -3.36
C PHE A 481 -4.40 5.28 -3.45
N PHE A 482 -3.71 4.79 -4.47
CA PHE A 482 -2.27 4.97 -4.63
C PHE A 482 -1.93 5.56 -6.01
N PRO A 483 -2.28 6.82 -6.30
CA PRO A 483 -1.87 7.50 -7.52
C PRO A 483 -0.37 7.41 -7.76
N ARG A 484 0.03 7.36 -9.04
CA ARG A 484 1.43 7.22 -9.49
C ARG A 484 2.07 5.87 -9.18
N THR A 485 1.26 4.88 -8.80
CA THR A 485 1.71 3.51 -8.54
C THR A 485 0.76 2.50 -9.22
N PRO A 486 1.21 1.26 -9.46
CA PRO A 486 0.35 0.23 -10.04
C PRO A 486 -0.63 -0.40 -9.03
N HIS A 487 -0.67 0.08 -7.80
CA HIS A 487 -1.56 -0.46 -6.78
C HIS A 487 -3.01 -0.03 -7.05
N ILE A 488 -3.92 -0.97 -6.87
CA ILE A 488 -5.36 -0.84 -7.15
C ILE A 488 -6.10 -1.33 -5.93
N GLU A 489 -7.18 -0.65 -5.58
CA GLU A 489 -8.21 -1.18 -4.70
C GLU A 489 -9.46 -1.44 -5.53
N HIS A 490 -10.07 -2.59 -5.37
CA HIS A 490 -11.26 -2.99 -6.11
C HIS A 490 -12.34 -3.51 -5.16
N LEU A 491 -13.49 -2.87 -5.21
CA LEU A 491 -14.68 -3.26 -4.46
C LEU A 491 -15.55 -4.17 -5.32
N ILE A 492 -16.01 -5.27 -4.75
CA ILE A 492 -17.05 -6.13 -5.31
C ILE A 492 -18.14 -6.33 -4.27
N ILE A 493 -19.38 -6.26 -4.72
CA ILE A 493 -20.56 -6.63 -3.95
C ILE A 493 -21.12 -7.91 -4.53
N LEU A 494 -21.25 -8.91 -3.69
CA LEU A 494 -21.78 -10.22 -4.01
C LEU A 494 -23.10 -10.45 -3.25
N ASP A 495 -24.17 -10.69 -3.97
CA ASP A 495 -25.46 -11.11 -3.40
C ASP A 495 -25.64 -12.62 -3.60
N LYS A 496 -26.20 -13.27 -2.57
CA LYS A 496 -26.61 -14.67 -2.64
C LYS A 496 -27.59 -14.87 -3.79
N LYS A 497 -27.40 -15.93 -4.55
CA LYS A 497 -28.35 -16.36 -5.60
C LYS A 497 -29.67 -16.80 -5.01
N PRO A 498 -30.78 -16.63 -5.75
CA PRO A 498 -32.10 -17.13 -5.37
C PRO A 498 -32.13 -18.62 -5.08
#